data_f055a27aec82015e11408eeb1b0573bf
#
_entry.id   f055a27aec82015e11408eeb1b0573bf
#
_cell.length_a   1.000
_cell.length_b   1.000
_cell.length_c   1.000
_cell.angle_alpha   90.00
_cell.angle_beta   90.00
_cell.angle_gamma   90.00
#
_symmetry.space_group_name_H-M   'P 1'
#
loop_
_entity.id
_entity.type
_entity.pdbx_description
1 polymer ?
#
loop_
_entity_poly.entity_id
_entity_poly.type
_entity_poly.pdbx_seq_one_letter_code
_entity_poly.pdbx_strand_id
1 'polypeptide(L)'
;RSPKHLFPVLAMNGIVLVNAISHIFPGILKQSYNPGLLTAIVIFLPLAIAFYRKVLFANPGAKLQVIASIVWAILAHVILITGLLSANWFELIPEFVYFAVLVVWSVIPAFLFNNYSPNESTLAEDDLTS
;
A
#
# COMPACT_ATOMS: atom_id res chain seq x y z
N ARG A 1 -9.28 -19.00 -5.48
CA ARG A 1 -10.09 -18.03 -4.68
C ARG A 1 -9.14 -16.96 -4.17
N SER A 2 -9.30 -15.72 -4.60
CA SER A 2 -8.59 -14.60 -3.99
C SER A 2 -9.15 -14.38 -2.58
N PRO A 3 -8.35 -14.39 -1.53
CA PRO A 3 -8.86 -14.19 -0.18
C PRO A 3 -9.52 -12.81 -0.06
N LYS A 4 -10.70 -12.76 0.57
CA LYS A 4 -11.53 -11.54 0.74
C LYS A 4 -10.78 -10.36 1.38
N HIS A 5 -9.63 -10.61 2.00
CA HIS A 5 -8.82 -9.61 2.71
C HIS A 5 -7.44 -9.36 2.08
N LEU A 6 -7.26 -9.73 0.81
CA LEU A 6 -5.95 -9.60 0.16
C LEU A 6 -5.54 -8.14 -0.03
N PHE A 7 -6.48 -7.27 -0.42
CA PHE A 7 -6.16 -5.88 -0.74
C PHE A 7 -5.63 -5.06 0.45
N PRO A 8 -6.22 -5.10 1.65
CA PRO A 8 -5.66 -4.39 2.81
C PRO A 8 -4.22 -4.81 3.12
N VAL A 9 -3.92 -6.11 3.01
CA VAL A 9 -2.56 -6.62 3.23
C VAL A 9 -1.60 -6.14 2.13
N LEU A 10 -2.06 -6.12 0.87
CA LEU A 10 -1.29 -5.56 -0.25
C LEU A 10 -1.06 -4.07 -0.08
N ALA A 11 -2.07 -3.31 0.38
CA ALA A 11 -1.95 -1.87 0.63
C ALA A 11 -0.91 -1.56 1.71
N MET A 12 -0.91 -2.32 2.81
CA MET A 12 0.12 -2.19 3.86
C MET A 12 1.51 -2.50 3.32
N ASN A 13 1.65 -3.57 2.52
CA ASN A 13 2.93 -3.89 1.89
C ASN A 13 3.37 -2.81 0.89
N GLY A 14 2.43 -2.19 0.18
CA GLY A 14 2.67 -1.05 -0.69
C GLY A 14 3.25 0.14 0.06
N ILE A 15 2.70 0.46 1.24
CA ILE A 15 3.22 1.52 2.11
C ILE A 15 4.68 1.22 2.50
N VAL A 16 4.99 -0.02 2.88
CA VAL A 16 6.37 -0.43 3.21
C VAL A 16 7.30 -0.25 2.01
N LEU A 17 6.86 -0.63 0.81
CA LEU A 17 7.63 -0.49 -0.43
C LEU A 17 7.90 0.98 -0.76
N VAL A 18 6.87 1.83 -0.77
CA VAL A 18 7.00 3.26 -1.09
C VAL A 18 7.84 3.96 -0.04
N ASN A 19 7.66 3.63 1.25
CA ASN A 19 8.50 4.15 2.33
C ASN A 19 9.97 3.77 2.13
N ALA A 20 10.27 2.53 1.76
CA ALA A 20 11.64 2.12 1.46
C ALA A 20 12.26 2.95 0.33
N ILE A 21 11.53 3.15 -0.78
CA ILE A 21 11.97 3.95 -1.91
C ILE A 21 12.20 5.42 -1.49
N SER A 22 11.33 5.97 -0.65
CA SER A 22 11.43 7.36 -0.15
C SER A 22 12.67 7.61 0.72
N HIS A 23 13.21 6.60 1.36
CA HIS A 23 14.50 6.67 2.07
C HIS A 23 15.72 6.43 1.17
N ILE A 24 15.59 5.48 0.23
CA ILE A 24 16.71 5.08 -0.65
C ILE A 24 17.01 6.17 -1.68
N PHE A 25 15.97 6.72 -2.32
CA PHE A 25 16.14 7.67 -3.41
C PHE A 25 16.90 8.96 -2.99
N PRO A 26 16.52 9.66 -1.90
CA PRO A 26 17.28 10.79 -1.41
C PRO A 26 18.69 10.42 -0.91
N GLY A 27 18.86 9.24 -0.33
CA GLY A 27 20.16 8.74 0.12
C GLY A 27 21.16 8.61 -1.04
N ILE A 28 20.70 8.08 -2.19
CA ILE A 28 21.50 7.95 -3.40
C ILE A 28 21.79 9.32 -4.01
N LEU A 29 20.76 10.16 -4.18
CA LEU A 29 20.91 11.48 -4.82
C LEU A 29 21.84 12.41 -4.06
N LYS A 30 21.73 12.44 -2.73
CA LYS A 30 22.53 13.31 -1.87
C LYS A 30 23.86 12.69 -1.46
N GLN A 31 24.10 11.43 -1.83
CA GLN A 31 25.27 10.64 -1.39
C GLN A 31 25.49 10.72 0.13
N SER A 32 24.41 10.76 0.88
CA SER A 32 24.42 10.92 2.33
C SER A 32 23.50 9.91 3.00
N TYR A 33 23.94 9.47 4.17
CA TYR A 33 23.13 8.62 5.01
C TYR A 33 21.93 9.42 5.57
N ASN A 34 20.75 8.82 5.54
CA ASN A 34 19.59 9.32 6.27
C ASN A 34 19.07 8.23 7.22
N PRO A 35 18.45 8.59 8.35
CA PRO A 35 17.83 7.62 9.26
C PRO A 35 16.82 6.75 8.50
N GLY A 36 16.93 5.43 8.65
CA GLY A 36 16.07 4.47 7.96
C GLY A 36 16.61 3.94 6.62
N LEU A 37 17.65 4.54 6.02
CA LEU A 37 18.21 4.08 4.74
C LEU A 37 18.68 2.62 4.80
N LEU A 38 19.41 2.23 5.84
CA LEU A 38 19.90 0.87 5.98
C LEU A 38 18.75 -0.13 6.13
N THR A 39 17.77 0.20 6.98
CA THR A 39 16.57 -0.62 7.19
C THR A 39 15.74 -0.73 5.91
N ALA A 40 15.63 0.36 5.15
CA ALA A 40 14.94 0.38 3.87
C ALA A 40 15.59 -0.59 2.86
N ILE A 41 16.91 -0.57 2.74
CA ILE A 41 17.65 -1.43 1.79
C ILE A 41 17.63 -2.90 2.22
N VAL A 42 17.91 -3.17 3.51
CA VAL A 42 18.18 -4.54 3.98
C VAL A 42 16.92 -5.29 4.35
N ILE A 43 15.88 -4.59 4.81
CA ILE A 43 14.67 -5.21 5.34
C ILE A 43 13.44 -4.88 4.48
N PHE A 44 13.09 -3.60 4.35
CA PHE A 44 11.79 -3.22 3.80
C PHE A 44 11.68 -3.50 2.31
N LEU A 45 12.67 -3.14 1.52
CA LEU A 45 12.65 -3.34 0.08
C LEU A 45 12.65 -4.84 -0.29
N PRO A 46 13.56 -5.70 0.24
CA PRO A 46 13.53 -7.13 -0.06
C PRO A 46 12.24 -7.82 0.40
N LEU A 47 11.75 -7.47 1.59
CA LEU A 47 10.53 -8.05 2.14
C LEU A 47 9.30 -7.69 1.30
N ALA A 48 9.16 -6.42 0.93
CA ALA A 48 8.04 -5.96 0.11
C ALA A 48 8.03 -6.60 -1.29
N ILE A 49 9.20 -6.70 -1.93
CA ILE A 49 9.34 -7.36 -3.23
C ILE A 49 9.03 -8.85 -3.12
N ALA A 50 9.59 -9.54 -2.12
CA ALA A 50 9.36 -10.97 -1.91
C ALA A 50 7.87 -11.27 -1.69
N PHE A 51 7.18 -10.43 -0.91
CA PHE A 51 5.76 -10.56 -0.67
C PHE A 51 4.93 -10.41 -1.95
N TYR A 52 5.15 -9.36 -2.74
CA TYR A 52 4.43 -9.17 -4.00
C TYR A 52 4.71 -10.29 -5.01
N ARG A 53 5.96 -10.74 -5.12
CA ARG A 53 6.30 -11.89 -5.97
C ARG A 53 5.58 -13.15 -5.54
N LYS A 54 5.53 -13.45 -4.24
CA LYS A 54 4.82 -14.61 -3.70
C LYS A 54 3.33 -14.55 -4.01
N VAL A 55 2.69 -13.37 -3.84
CA VAL A 55 1.28 -13.20 -4.14
C VAL A 55 0.99 -13.39 -5.63
N LEU A 56 1.80 -12.78 -6.51
CA LEU A 56 1.62 -12.90 -7.95
C LEU A 56 1.89 -14.31 -8.46
N PHE A 57 2.84 -15.03 -7.85
CA PHE A 57 3.11 -16.42 -8.19
C PHE A 57 1.96 -17.35 -7.77
N ALA A 58 1.43 -17.15 -6.55
CA ALA A 58 0.32 -17.95 -6.05
C ALA A 58 -1.03 -17.59 -6.70
N ASN A 59 -1.20 -16.35 -7.16
CA ASN A 59 -2.44 -15.85 -7.75
C ASN A 59 -2.14 -14.82 -8.86
N PRO A 60 -1.92 -15.25 -10.10
CA PRO A 60 -1.65 -14.35 -11.22
C PRO A 60 -2.76 -13.32 -11.47
N GLY A 61 -4.01 -13.65 -11.12
CA GLY A 61 -5.16 -12.73 -11.21
C GLY A 61 -5.12 -11.55 -10.24
N ALA A 62 -4.24 -11.58 -9.21
CA ALA A 62 -4.07 -10.49 -8.27
C ALA A 62 -3.28 -9.28 -8.82
N LYS A 63 -2.82 -9.32 -10.07
CA LYS A 63 -1.98 -8.25 -10.66
C LYS A 63 -2.60 -6.86 -10.52
N LEU A 64 -3.89 -6.72 -10.82
CA LEU A 64 -4.59 -5.45 -10.68
C LEU A 64 -4.64 -4.96 -9.22
N GLN A 65 -4.85 -5.87 -8.28
CA GLN A 65 -4.86 -5.54 -6.85
C GLN A 65 -3.46 -5.11 -6.36
N VAL A 66 -2.39 -5.74 -6.86
CA VAL A 66 -1.01 -5.32 -6.57
C VAL A 66 -0.75 -3.92 -7.11
N ILE A 67 -1.12 -3.63 -8.36
CA ILE A 67 -0.96 -2.30 -8.95
C ILE A 67 -1.76 -1.27 -8.15
N ALA A 68 -3.03 -1.55 -7.86
CA ALA A 68 -3.90 -0.67 -7.08
C ALA A 68 -3.32 -0.39 -5.68
N SER A 69 -2.72 -1.38 -5.03
CA SER A 69 -2.09 -1.22 -3.72
C SER A 69 -0.85 -0.32 -3.76
N ILE A 70 -0.08 -0.37 -4.83
CA ILE A 70 1.08 0.52 -5.01
C ILE A 70 0.60 1.96 -5.27
N VAL A 71 -0.39 2.15 -6.13
CA VAL A 71 -1.01 3.47 -6.36
C VAL A 71 -1.57 4.04 -5.07
N TRP A 72 -2.30 3.24 -4.29
CA TRP A 72 -2.80 3.63 -2.98
C TRP A 72 -1.68 4.08 -2.04
N ALA A 73 -0.58 3.34 -2.00
CA ALA A 73 0.57 3.66 -1.15
C ALA A 73 1.27 4.96 -1.57
N ILE A 74 1.38 5.23 -2.87
CA ILE A 74 1.91 6.49 -3.39
C ILE A 74 1.02 7.66 -2.96
N LEU A 75 -0.31 7.54 -3.12
CA LEU A 75 -1.26 8.56 -2.66
C LEU A 75 -1.18 8.79 -1.15
N ALA A 76 -1.05 7.72 -0.36
CA ALA A 76 -0.85 7.82 1.08
C ALA A 76 0.42 8.62 1.44
N HIS A 77 1.52 8.41 0.71
CA HIS A 77 2.77 9.16 0.94
C HIS A 77 2.66 10.62 0.49
N VAL A 78 1.96 10.91 -0.60
CA VAL A 78 1.67 12.29 -1.01
C VAL A 78 0.87 13.01 0.07
N ILE A 79 -0.19 12.39 0.60
CA ILE A 79 -1.01 12.96 1.69
C ILE A 79 -0.15 13.16 2.95
N LEU A 80 0.68 12.18 3.30
CA LEU A 80 1.56 12.26 4.45
C LEU A 80 2.56 13.42 4.34
N ILE A 81 3.24 13.55 3.21
CA ILE A 81 4.25 14.58 3.00
C ILE A 81 3.61 15.96 2.91
N THR A 82 2.56 16.12 2.11
CA THR A 82 1.88 17.41 1.94
C THR A 82 1.20 17.86 3.23
N GLY A 83 0.59 16.94 3.97
CA GLY A 83 -0.01 17.21 5.27
C GLY A 83 1.03 17.62 6.31
N LEU A 84 2.16 16.93 6.37
CA LEU A 84 3.25 17.24 7.27
C LEU A 84 3.84 18.64 7.00
N LEU A 85 4.06 18.98 5.72
CA LEU A 85 4.53 20.30 5.31
C LEU A 85 3.49 21.38 5.66
N SER A 86 2.21 21.12 5.40
CA SER A 86 1.13 22.07 5.68
C SER A 86 0.94 22.32 7.17
N ALA A 87 1.13 21.32 8.01
CA ALA A 87 0.99 21.45 9.46
C ALA A 87 2.21 22.10 10.12
N ASN A 88 3.43 21.69 9.72
CA ASN A 88 4.64 22.07 10.45
C ASN A 88 5.41 23.26 9.85
N TRP A 89 5.35 23.44 8.51
CA TRP A 89 6.11 24.52 7.86
C TRP A 89 5.24 25.72 7.50
N PHE A 90 4.02 25.46 7.09
CA PHE A 90 3.11 26.52 6.66
C PHE A 90 2.06 26.88 7.69
N GLU A 91 1.92 26.07 8.76
CA GLU A 91 0.91 26.25 9.83
C GLU A 91 -0.53 26.45 9.29
N LEU A 92 -0.80 25.87 8.09
CA LEU A 92 -2.08 26.06 7.39
C LEU A 92 -3.20 25.23 8.01
N ILE A 93 -2.85 24.11 8.63
CA ILE A 93 -3.83 23.19 9.24
C ILE A 93 -3.35 22.77 10.64
N PRO A 94 -4.27 22.66 11.61
CA PRO A 94 -3.93 22.10 12.92
C PRO A 94 -3.45 20.66 12.81
N GLU A 95 -2.47 20.27 13.62
CA GLU A 95 -1.90 18.90 13.63
C GLU A 95 -2.95 17.81 13.80
N PHE A 96 -3.97 18.04 14.65
CA PHE A 96 -5.03 17.06 14.88
C PHE A 96 -5.86 16.78 13.62
N VAL A 97 -6.05 17.77 12.74
CA VAL A 97 -6.74 17.60 11.46
C VAL A 97 -5.91 16.71 10.54
N TYR A 98 -4.60 16.94 10.48
CA TYR A 98 -3.67 16.12 9.75
C TYR A 98 -3.71 14.64 10.21
N PHE A 99 -3.62 14.40 11.53
CA PHE A 99 -3.72 13.05 12.06
C PHE A 99 -5.07 12.40 11.79
N ALA A 100 -6.18 13.14 11.89
CA ALA A 100 -7.50 12.64 11.56
C ALA A 100 -7.60 12.18 10.10
N VAL A 101 -7.06 12.95 9.16
CA VAL A 101 -6.99 12.59 7.73
C VAL A 101 -6.19 11.30 7.52
N LEU A 102 -5.03 11.15 8.18
CA LEU A 102 -4.23 9.93 8.07
C LEU A 102 -4.95 8.70 8.62
N VAL A 103 -5.64 8.83 9.75
CA VAL A 103 -6.43 7.74 10.33
C VAL A 103 -7.56 7.33 9.39
N VAL A 104 -8.34 8.27 8.90
CA VAL A 104 -9.42 8.01 7.93
C VAL A 104 -8.87 7.33 6.69
N TRP A 105 -7.77 7.86 6.12
CA TRP A 105 -7.13 7.29 4.94
C TRP A 105 -6.67 5.84 5.15
N SER A 106 -6.10 5.55 6.32
CA SER A 106 -5.58 4.19 6.61
C SER A 106 -6.68 3.13 6.72
N VAL A 107 -7.91 3.54 7.06
CA VAL A 107 -9.05 2.65 7.26
C VAL A 107 -9.83 2.39 5.96
N ILE A 108 -9.77 3.31 4.98
CA ILE A 108 -10.49 3.20 3.69
C ILE A 108 -10.27 1.84 2.98
N PRO A 109 -9.03 1.28 2.87
CA PRO A 109 -8.82 0.00 2.19
C PRO A 109 -9.61 -1.17 2.78
N ALA A 110 -9.87 -1.13 4.09
CA ALA A 110 -10.65 -2.17 4.76
C ALA A 110 -12.12 -2.14 4.34
N PHE A 111 -12.67 -0.96 4.03
CA PHE A 111 -14.07 -0.80 3.64
C PHE A 111 -14.30 -0.99 2.14
N LEU A 112 -13.40 -0.47 1.28
CA LEU A 112 -13.59 -0.50 -0.18
C LEU A 112 -13.67 -1.91 -0.75
N PHE A 113 -12.99 -2.88 -0.13
CA PHE A 113 -12.88 -4.25 -0.64
C PHE A 113 -13.63 -5.29 0.18
N ASN A 114 -14.32 -4.88 1.25
CA ASN A 114 -15.16 -5.79 2.01
C ASN A 114 -16.43 -6.22 1.24
N ASN A 115 -16.85 -5.41 0.25
CA ASN A 115 -18.06 -5.63 -0.54
C ASN A 115 -17.80 -6.35 -1.88
N TYR A 116 -16.55 -6.65 -2.22
CA TYR A 116 -16.24 -7.40 -3.42
C TYR A 116 -16.37 -8.91 -3.16
N SER A 117 -17.61 -9.39 -3.14
CA SER A 117 -17.94 -10.82 -3.25
C SER A 117 -18.04 -11.13 -4.76
N PRO A 118 -17.18 -11.95 -5.35
CA PRO A 118 -17.45 -12.50 -6.68
C PRO A 118 -18.76 -13.29 -6.57
N ASN A 119 -19.69 -13.04 -7.49
CA ASN A 119 -20.97 -13.74 -7.55
C ASN A 119 -20.74 -15.25 -7.51
N GLU A 120 -21.21 -15.92 -6.47
CA GLU A 120 -21.18 -17.38 -6.33
C GLU A 120 -22.07 -18.09 -7.37
N SER A 121 -22.89 -17.32 -8.11
CA SER A 121 -23.79 -17.84 -9.12
C SER A 121 -23.11 -18.37 -10.39
N THR A 122 -21.91 -17.90 -10.73
CA THR A 122 -21.17 -18.36 -11.93
C THR A 122 -20.45 -19.70 -11.71
N LEU A 123 -20.21 -20.09 -10.46
CA LEU A 123 -19.51 -21.36 -10.16
C LEU A 123 -20.48 -22.55 -10.06
N ALA A 124 -21.75 -22.28 -9.80
CA ALA A 124 -22.77 -23.34 -9.75
C ALA A 124 -23.21 -23.81 -11.14
N GLU A 125 -23.01 -23.00 -12.18
CA GLU A 125 -23.41 -23.31 -13.56
C GLU A 125 -22.39 -24.19 -14.28
N ASP A 126 -21.09 -24.06 -13.95
CA ASP A 126 -20.03 -24.87 -14.55
C ASP A 126 -19.99 -26.30 -13.98
N ASP A 127 -20.46 -26.52 -12.74
CA ASP A 127 -20.54 -27.86 -12.13
C ASP A 127 -21.75 -28.68 -12.62
N LEU A 128 -22.71 -28.04 -13.26
CA LEU A 128 -23.90 -28.73 -13.81
C LEU A 128 -23.76 -29.13 -15.28
N THR A 129 -22.67 -28.69 -15.94
CA THR A 129 -22.43 -28.97 -17.36
C THR A 129 -21.25 -29.89 -17.63
N SER A 130 -20.61 -30.40 -16.59
CA SER A 130 -19.54 -31.41 -16.65
C SER A 130 -20.06 -32.78 -16.22
#